data_7b3c0f975f37e9c1e58d049d1f705c25
#
_entry.id   7b3c0f975f37e9c1e58d049d1f705c25
#
_cell.length_a   1.000
_cell.length_b   1.000
_cell.length_c   1.000
_cell.angle_alpha   90.00
_cell.angle_beta   90.00
_cell.angle_gamma   90.00
#
_symmetry.space_group_name_H-M   'P 1'
#
loop_
_entity.id
_entity.type
_entity.pdbx_description
1 polymer ?
#
loop_
_entity_poly.entity_id
_entity_poly.type
_entity_poly.pdbx_seq_one_letter_code
_entity_poly.pdbx_strand_id
1 'polypeptide(L)'
;MFTTRKKHPTLSWVNCLSGEKGTTTELPASLPGDAPHPALTLVPAGETVGLEPSGEGLALVNGAPLSQRLTVTEPTTVQLPNALLVVAPRAQQDFAFIRTDLWVLFDARTGDQLGEFPAQGLLDAAGRSGLPTDALACTPVGLEVGFNLAQIAPLLAPAEEPVVRRENQALLAAEQNRGAHVCPVCWTRFDAGDALSIAVHENLRGDPILGSDVRLRFQPTRFNDQGLALDPMGLACTDIACPHCRRQLPPGYLERPHRIISLIGAPSAGKSYYLAVLTRVLQDRLPEDFSLAFKDGDPSGNMLLNQMRNTLFSAATPEDALLGKTALEGATYEKLPRLGRMVSLPRPFIYSLSRPGQPALDTSVILYDNAGEHFEPGIDIHDSPGAMHVATSSGLIFLFDPTANARFKAKLVGVDDPQLTLKGRVDQQDSILSEMETRMKRVLGLAHDQRIATPLAFVVGKSDTWE
;
A
#
# COMPACT_ATOMS: atom_id res chain seq x y z
N MET A 1 15.71 51.92 43.76
CA MET A 1 14.65 50.86 43.74
C MET A 1 15.11 49.78 42.76
N PHE A 2 15.71 48.71 43.25
CA PHE A 2 16.08 47.57 42.41
C PHE A 2 14.84 46.69 42.35
N THR A 3 14.13 46.65 41.22
CA THR A 3 13.09 45.66 40.95
C THR A 3 13.75 44.32 40.76
N THR A 4 13.70 43.48 41.80
CA THR A 4 13.98 42.04 41.68
C THR A 4 13.02 41.45 40.68
N ARG A 5 13.50 41.14 39.45
CA ARG A 5 12.76 40.30 38.51
C ARG A 5 12.47 38.98 39.23
N LYS A 6 11.17 38.69 39.52
CA LYS A 6 10.76 37.36 39.95
C LYS A 6 11.22 36.35 38.91
N LYS A 7 12.14 35.48 39.28
CA LYS A 7 12.50 34.33 38.44
C LYS A 7 11.25 33.47 38.28
N HIS A 8 10.75 33.38 37.06
CA HIS A 8 9.65 32.45 36.77
C HIS A 8 10.19 31.00 36.87
N PRO A 9 9.49 30.10 37.54
CA PRO A 9 9.85 28.69 37.58
C PRO A 9 9.87 28.13 36.15
N THR A 10 10.87 27.35 35.83
CA THR A 10 11.06 26.76 34.48
C THR A 10 11.30 25.26 34.59
N LEU A 11 10.70 24.51 33.67
CA LEU A 11 10.85 23.09 33.51
C LEU A 11 11.44 22.79 32.13
N SER A 12 12.49 21.99 32.09
CA SER A 12 13.01 21.43 30.85
C SER A 12 12.50 20.02 30.67
N TRP A 13 12.26 19.59 29.43
CA TRP A 13 11.77 18.27 29.14
C TRP A 13 12.41 17.69 27.87
N VAL A 14 12.47 16.36 27.80
CA VAL A 14 12.82 15.60 26.60
C VAL A 14 11.81 14.48 26.39
N ASN A 15 11.34 14.34 25.14
CA ASN A 15 10.52 13.19 24.75
C ASN A 15 11.47 12.05 24.33
N CYS A 16 11.47 10.97 25.08
CA CYS A 16 12.38 9.84 24.87
C CYS A 16 12.02 9.01 23.62
N LEU A 17 10.83 9.19 23.05
CA LEU A 17 10.41 8.47 21.84
C LEU A 17 10.70 9.26 20.56
N SER A 18 10.50 10.59 20.58
CA SER A 18 10.70 11.45 19.40
C SER A 18 12.03 12.18 19.38
N GLY A 19 12.72 12.27 20.52
CA GLY A 19 13.93 13.09 20.68
C GLY A 19 13.68 14.59 20.80
N GLU A 20 12.42 15.03 20.77
CA GLU A 20 12.04 16.43 20.89
C GLU A 20 12.37 16.95 22.30
N LYS A 21 12.91 18.17 22.39
CA LYS A 21 13.35 18.80 23.65
C LYS A 21 12.75 20.19 23.75
N GLY A 22 12.44 20.64 24.97
CA GLY A 22 11.90 21.96 25.17
C GLY A 22 11.99 22.46 26.61
N THR A 23 11.52 23.69 26.80
CA THR A 23 11.47 24.34 28.10
C THR A 23 10.16 25.08 28.23
N THR A 24 9.45 24.89 29.34
CA THR A 24 8.23 25.58 29.68
C THR A 24 8.53 26.73 30.64
N THR A 25 8.16 27.95 30.26
CA THR A 25 8.44 29.16 31.05
C THR A 25 7.16 29.91 31.49
N GLU A 26 6.06 29.66 30.80
CA GLU A 26 4.74 30.23 31.11
C GLU A 26 3.85 29.17 31.72
N LEU A 27 3.30 29.44 32.91
CA LEU A 27 2.47 28.54 33.66
C LEU A 27 1.12 29.21 34.00
N PRO A 28 -0.01 28.45 33.97
CA PRO A 28 -0.12 27.01 33.73
C PRO A 28 0.09 26.64 32.27
N ALA A 29 0.59 25.42 32.02
CA ALA A 29 0.85 24.87 30.69
C ALA A 29 0.58 23.37 30.64
N SER A 30 0.49 22.78 29.44
CA SER A 30 0.47 21.34 29.20
C SER A 30 1.82 20.87 28.63
N LEU A 31 2.12 19.58 28.80
CA LEU A 31 3.28 18.93 28.19
C LEU A 31 2.96 18.44 26.77
N PRO A 32 3.96 18.33 25.88
CA PRO A 32 3.77 17.74 24.56
C PRO A 32 3.24 16.30 24.64
N GLY A 33 2.32 15.96 23.74
CA GLY A 33 1.71 14.63 23.71
C GLY A 33 0.48 14.46 24.62
N ASP A 34 0.04 15.52 25.30
CA ASP A 34 -1.10 15.51 26.22
C ASP A 34 -2.42 15.98 25.55
N ALA A 35 -2.40 16.39 24.28
CA ALA A 35 -3.60 16.77 23.52
C ALA A 35 -4.23 15.53 22.82
N PRO A 36 -5.56 15.46 22.63
CA PRO A 36 -6.61 16.48 22.89
C PRO A 36 -7.25 16.44 24.29
N HIS A 37 -6.89 15.45 25.11
CA HIS A 37 -7.44 15.27 26.47
C HIS A 37 -6.30 15.38 27.49
N PRO A 38 -6.03 16.57 28.04
CA PRO A 38 -4.90 16.77 28.91
C PRO A 38 -5.04 15.90 30.18
N ALA A 39 -4.02 15.08 30.43
CA ALA A 39 -3.94 14.22 31.60
C ALA A 39 -3.32 14.94 32.81
N LEU A 40 -2.54 15.99 32.54
CA LEU A 40 -1.91 16.80 33.57
C LEU A 40 -1.72 18.27 33.16
N THR A 41 -1.59 19.13 34.15
CA THR A 41 -1.28 20.55 33.97
C THR A 41 -0.03 20.91 34.78
N LEU A 42 0.86 21.68 34.15
CA LEU A 42 2.01 22.28 34.85
C LEU A 42 1.56 23.53 35.59
N VAL A 43 1.88 23.60 36.88
CA VAL A 43 1.50 24.73 37.74
C VAL A 43 2.69 25.29 38.51
N PRO A 44 2.70 26.56 38.90
CA PRO A 44 3.74 27.10 39.76
C PRO A 44 3.78 26.41 41.14
N ALA A 45 4.98 26.02 41.61
CA ALA A 45 5.20 25.42 42.91
C ALA A 45 6.40 26.08 43.61
N GLY A 46 6.23 27.34 44.05
CA GLY A 46 7.30 28.16 44.58
C GLY A 46 8.30 28.58 43.51
N GLU A 47 9.59 28.20 43.64
CA GLU A 47 10.65 28.40 42.63
C GLU A 47 10.73 27.27 41.60
N THR A 48 9.89 26.24 41.70
CA THR A 48 9.86 25.08 40.84
C THR A 48 8.46 24.88 40.22
N VAL A 49 8.26 23.76 39.53
CA VAL A 49 7.02 23.42 38.82
C VAL A 49 6.34 22.22 39.47
N GLY A 50 5.02 22.30 39.62
CA GLY A 50 4.19 21.19 40.06
C GLY A 50 3.47 20.55 38.86
N LEU A 51 3.31 19.23 38.93
CA LEU A 51 2.46 18.44 38.04
C LEU A 51 1.11 18.22 38.75
N GLU A 52 0.03 18.67 38.15
CA GLU A 52 -1.34 18.43 38.69
C GLU A 52 -2.13 17.56 37.75
N PRO A 53 -2.86 16.53 38.24
CA PRO A 53 -3.78 15.76 37.42
C PRO A 53 -4.87 16.66 36.85
N SER A 54 -5.18 16.54 35.56
CA SER A 54 -6.22 17.30 34.88
C SER A 54 -6.97 16.43 33.88
N GLY A 55 -8.29 16.62 33.79
CA GLY A 55 -9.13 15.91 32.83
C GLY A 55 -9.34 14.42 33.13
N GLU A 56 -9.72 13.68 32.08
CA GLU A 56 -9.99 12.24 32.15
C GLU A 56 -8.78 11.37 31.72
N GLY A 57 -7.70 11.99 31.32
CA GLY A 57 -6.49 11.30 30.86
C GLY A 57 -5.70 10.68 32.02
N LEU A 58 -5.01 9.56 31.75
CA LEU A 58 -4.12 8.93 32.70
C LEU A 58 -2.68 9.35 32.43
N ALA A 59 -2.06 10.06 33.40
CA ALA A 59 -0.63 10.30 33.41
C ALA A 59 0.04 9.38 34.44
N LEU A 60 1.10 8.68 34.07
CA LEU A 60 1.95 7.96 35.01
C LEU A 60 3.20 8.81 35.31
N VAL A 61 3.48 9.03 36.56
CA VAL A 61 4.69 9.73 37.00
C VAL A 61 5.55 8.77 37.79
N ASN A 62 6.78 8.55 37.36
CA ASN A 62 7.67 7.51 37.91
C ASN A 62 6.99 6.13 37.98
N GLY A 63 6.17 5.81 36.98
CA GLY A 63 5.47 4.53 36.85
C GLY A 63 4.19 4.40 37.70
N ALA A 64 3.79 5.41 38.47
CA ALA A 64 2.56 5.41 39.23
C ALA A 64 1.54 6.44 38.72
N PRO A 65 0.21 6.15 38.80
CA PRO A 65 -0.80 7.13 38.41
C PRO A 65 -0.69 8.42 39.20
N LEU A 66 -0.72 9.57 38.49
CA LEU A 66 -0.72 10.87 39.14
C LEU A 66 -2.12 11.16 39.74
N SER A 67 -2.27 10.98 41.05
CA SER A 67 -3.55 11.18 41.76
C SER A 67 -3.63 12.51 42.52
N GLN A 68 -2.49 13.16 42.75
CA GLN A 68 -2.37 14.43 43.45
C GLN A 68 -1.18 15.24 42.93
N ARG A 69 -1.16 16.52 43.29
CA ARG A 69 -0.06 17.41 42.86
C ARG A 69 1.30 16.88 43.32
N LEU A 70 2.23 16.80 42.40
CA LEU A 70 3.64 16.45 42.64
C LEU A 70 4.54 17.63 42.24
N THR A 71 5.48 18.00 43.14
CA THR A 71 6.49 19.03 42.81
C THR A 71 7.73 18.37 42.20
N VAL A 72 8.17 18.89 41.02
CA VAL A 72 9.34 18.37 40.34
C VAL A 72 10.60 18.99 40.95
N THR A 73 11.34 18.24 41.73
CA THR A 73 12.61 18.67 42.38
C THR A 73 13.83 17.99 41.77
N GLU A 74 13.65 16.89 41.05
CA GLU A 74 14.68 16.07 40.39
C GLU A 74 14.16 15.56 39.06
N PRO A 75 14.99 14.97 38.19
CA PRO A 75 14.55 14.37 36.94
C PRO A 75 13.46 13.34 37.22
N THR A 76 12.30 13.52 36.58
CA THR A 76 11.08 12.79 36.83
C THR A 76 10.55 12.25 35.51
N THR A 77 10.19 10.96 35.47
CA THR A 77 9.56 10.37 34.27
C THR A 77 8.07 10.66 34.26
N VAL A 78 7.56 11.03 33.09
CA VAL A 78 6.14 11.28 32.84
C VAL A 78 5.73 10.52 31.59
N GLN A 79 4.86 9.54 31.77
CA GLN A 79 4.28 8.80 30.67
C GLN A 79 2.87 9.36 30.40
N LEU A 80 2.67 9.81 29.17
CA LEU A 80 1.41 10.27 28.61
C LEU A 80 0.92 9.29 27.54
N PRO A 81 -0.33 9.38 27.06
CA PRO A 81 -0.86 8.46 26.05
C PRO A 81 0.00 8.32 24.79
N ASN A 82 0.65 9.41 24.35
CA ASN A 82 1.46 9.44 23.11
C ASN A 82 2.90 9.91 23.33
N ALA A 83 3.37 10.04 24.58
CA ALA A 83 4.69 10.53 24.88
C ALA A 83 5.29 9.88 26.12
N LEU A 84 6.60 9.71 26.10
CA LEU A 84 7.39 9.30 27.25
C LEU A 84 8.42 10.40 27.53
N LEU A 85 8.18 11.17 28.57
CA LEU A 85 8.95 12.37 28.85
C LEU A 85 9.84 12.15 30.08
N VAL A 86 11.03 12.76 30.05
CA VAL A 86 11.78 13.09 31.26
C VAL A 86 11.69 14.59 31.47
N VAL A 87 11.22 15.02 32.62
CA VAL A 87 11.08 16.41 33.02
C VAL A 87 11.99 16.70 34.18
N ALA A 88 12.63 17.87 34.20
CA ALA A 88 13.50 18.32 35.29
C ALA A 88 13.46 19.83 35.46
N PRO A 89 13.72 20.37 36.67
CA PRO A 89 14.00 21.79 36.83
C PRO A 89 15.17 22.19 35.96
N ARG A 90 15.07 23.30 35.23
CA ARG A 90 16.08 23.76 34.26
C ARG A 90 17.50 23.81 34.81
N ALA A 91 17.62 24.08 36.10
CA ALA A 91 18.93 24.19 36.76
C ALA A 91 19.63 22.83 37.02
N GLN A 92 18.91 21.69 36.82
CA GLN A 92 19.42 20.38 37.25
C GLN A 92 19.77 19.44 36.11
N GLN A 93 19.33 19.67 34.86
CA GLN A 93 19.60 18.74 33.76
C GLN A 93 19.77 19.41 32.40
N ASP A 94 20.86 19.07 31.72
CA ASP A 94 21.09 19.36 30.29
C ASP A 94 20.81 18.09 29.49
N PHE A 95 19.76 18.13 28.67
CA PHE A 95 19.34 17.00 27.81
C PHE A 95 20.07 17.01 26.45
N ALA A 96 21.11 17.86 26.27
CA ALA A 96 21.76 18.03 24.98
C ALA A 96 22.43 16.76 24.45
N PHE A 97 22.90 15.89 25.33
CA PHE A 97 23.66 14.68 24.98
C PHE A 97 22.86 13.39 25.02
N ILE A 98 21.55 13.43 25.28
CA ILE A 98 20.71 12.22 25.31
C ILE A 98 20.51 11.72 23.89
N ARG A 99 20.77 10.44 23.67
CA ARG A 99 20.48 9.71 22.43
C ARG A 99 19.20 8.89 22.60
N THR A 100 18.09 9.42 22.09
CA THR A 100 16.78 8.76 22.15
C THR A 100 16.58 7.70 21.06
N ASP A 101 17.48 7.66 20.06
CA ASP A 101 17.52 6.64 19.02
C ASP A 101 18.12 5.31 19.50
N LEU A 102 18.85 5.32 20.64
CA LEU A 102 19.54 4.16 21.20
C LEU A 102 19.24 4.00 22.68
N TRP A 103 18.89 2.81 23.09
CA TRP A 103 18.48 2.46 24.45
C TRP A 103 19.30 1.34 25.01
N VAL A 104 19.58 1.39 26.30
CA VAL A 104 20.22 0.31 27.05
C VAL A 104 19.16 -0.50 27.77
N LEU A 105 19.22 -1.82 27.64
CA LEU A 105 18.34 -2.79 28.33
C LEU A 105 19.09 -3.42 29.50
N PHE A 106 18.42 -3.54 30.65
CA PHE A 106 18.98 -4.09 31.90
C PHE A 106 18.08 -5.16 32.50
N ASP A 107 18.66 -6.12 33.21
CA ASP A 107 17.93 -6.87 34.22
C ASP A 107 17.73 -5.98 35.46
N ALA A 108 16.50 -5.60 35.76
CA ALA A 108 16.17 -4.68 36.86
C ALA A 108 16.52 -5.23 38.26
N ARG A 109 16.71 -6.55 38.40
CA ARG A 109 17.02 -7.21 39.68
C ARG A 109 18.53 -7.23 39.97
N THR A 110 19.34 -7.43 38.90
CA THR A 110 20.81 -7.56 39.06
C THR A 110 21.53 -6.26 38.67
N GLY A 111 20.91 -5.41 37.87
CA GLY A 111 21.55 -4.24 37.27
C GLY A 111 22.43 -4.57 36.07
N ASP A 112 22.46 -5.84 35.61
CA ASP A 112 23.30 -6.24 34.51
C ASP A 112 22.77 -5.67 33.19
N GLN A 113 23.67 -5.06 32.41
CA GLN A 113 23.36 -4.56 31.07
C GLN A 113 23.25 -5.72 30.08
N LEU A 114 22.08 -5.83 29.42
CA LEU A 114 21.80 -6.88 28.44
C LEU A 114 22.17 -6.45 26.99
N GLY A 115 22.38 -5.16 26.76
CA GLY A 115 22.82 -4.60 25.49
C GLY A 115 22.23 -3.25 25.17
N GLU A 116 22.63 -2.70 24.00
CA GLU A 116 22.11 -1.45 23.45
C GLU A 116 21.29 -1.74 22.20
N PHE A 117 20.11 -1.17 22.11
CA PHE A 117 19.12 -1.47 21.05
C PHE A 117 18.40 -0.20 20.63
N PRO A 118 17.98 -0.09 19.35
CA PRO A 118 17.01 0.93 18.96
C PRO A 118 15.67 0.72 19.71
N ALA A 119 14.92 1.77 19.96
CA ALA A 119 13.64 1.71 20.68
C ALA A 119 12.70 0.64 20.11
N GLN A 120 12.62 0.51 18.79
CA GLN A 120 11.81 -0.51 18.10
C GLN A 120 12.30 -1.96 18.31
N GLY A 121 13.56 -2.14 18.69
CA GLY A 121 14.17 -3.45 18.92
C GLY A 121 14.14 -3.91 20.38
N LEU A 122 13.72 -3.06 21.32
CA LEU A 122 13.73 -3.38 22.75
C LEU A 122 12.84 -4.56 23.11
N LEU A 123 11.64 -4.64 22.56
CA LEU A 123 10.70 -5.74 22.84
C LEU A 123 11.21 -7.08 22.30
N ASP A 124 11.82 -7.08 21.10
CA ASP A 124 12.43 -8.27 20.51
C ASP A 124 13.65 -8.72 21.33
N ALA A 125 14.46 -7.78 21.81
CA ALA A 125 15.60 -8.07 22.69
C ALA A 125 15.15 -8.63 24.04
N ALA A 126 14.09 -8.08 24.62
CA ALA A 126 13.46 -8.58 25.84
C ALA A 126 12.97 -10.03 25.66
N GLY A 127 12.27 -10.34 24.57
CA GLY A 127 11.82 -11.70 24.26
C GLY A 127 12.97 -12.70 24.14
N ARG A 128 14.14 -12.29 23.62
CA ARG A 128 15.33 -13.12 23.50
C ARG A 128 16.09 -13.32 24.82
N SER A 129 15.91 -12.41 25.77
CA SER A 129 16.58 -12.52 27.08
C SER A 129 16.06 -13.65 27.96
N GLY A 130 14.85 -14.15 27.68
CA GLY A 130 14.17 -15.17 28.50
C GLY A 130 13.66 -14.63 29.85
N LEU A 131 13.78 -13.32 30.10
CA LEU A 131 13.29 -12.67 31.32
C LEU A 131 11.89 -12.11 31.09
N PRO A 132 11.02 -12.09 32.12
CA PRO A 132 9.72 -11.44 31.99
C PRO A 132 9.91 -9.91 31.90
N THR A 133 9.04 -9.24 31.15
CA THR A 133 9.17 -7.81 30.85
C THR A 133 9.12 -6.90 32.08
N ASP A 134 8.46 -7.32 33.15
CA ASP A 134 8.41 -6.61 34.42
C ASP A 134 9.74 -6.69 35.23
N ALA A 135 10.59 -7.66 34.91
CA ALA A 135 11.95 -7.77 35.44
C ALA A 135 13.00 -7.01 34.62
N LEU A 136 12.58 -6.30 33.55
CA LEU A 136 13.46 -5.56 32.68
C LEU A 136 13.27 -4.06 32.83
N ALA A 137 14.38 -3.34 32.83
CA ALA A 137 14.42 -1.88 32.78
C ALA A 137 15.19 -1.42 31.52
N CYS A 138 14.85 -0.25 31.03
CA CYS A 138 15.59 0.36 29.91
C CYS A 138 15.73 1.86 30.10
N THR A 139 16.74 2.45 29.47
CA THR A 139 16.98 3.89 29.50
C THR A 139 17.58 4.34 28.17
N PRO A 140 17.22 5.54 27.64
CA PRO A 140 17.94 6.14 26.53
C PRO A 140 19.42 6.35 26.88
N VAL A 141 20.31 6.13 25.91
CA VAL A 141 21.74 6.34 26.10
C VAL A 141 22.01 7.80 26.50
N GLY A 142 22.75 7.98 27.59
CA GLY A 142 23.07 9.29 28.17
C GLY A 142 22.05 9.83 29.19
N LEU A 143 21.02 9.06 29.51
CA LEU A 143 20.06 9.37 30.58
C LEU A 143 20.26 8.41 31.76
N GLU A 144 20.29 8.94 32.98
CA GLU A 144 20.44 8.14 34.22
C GLU A 144 19.10 7.62 34.76
N VAL A 145 17.99 8.08 34.21
CA VAL A 145 16.64 7.70 34.67
C VAL A 145 16.16 6.50 33.85
N GLY A 146 15.86 5.39 34.54
CA GLY A 146 15.35 4.16 33.92
C GLY A 146 13.82 4.09 33.87
N PHE A 147 13.32 3.30 32.92
CA PHE A 147 11.90 2.98 32.75
C PHE A 147 11.70 1.47 32.93
N ASN A 148 10.64 1.07 33.61
CA ASN A 148 10.24 -0.33 33.61
C ASN A 148 9.70 -0.70 32.20
N LEU A 149 10.26 -1.74 31.59
CA LEU A 149 9.92 -2.11 30.22
C LEU A 149 8.44 -2.50 30.07
N ALA A 150 7.86 -3.20 31.04
CA ALA A 150 6.44 -3.59 30.98
C ALA A 150 5.51 -2.38 30.94
N GLN A 151 5.87 -1.29 31.62
CA GLN A 151 5.06 -0.07 31.66
C GLN A 151 5.12 0.72 30.35
N ILE A 152 6.25 0.72 29.66
CA ILE A 152 6.41 1.47 28.41
C ILE A 152 6.25 0.61 27.15
N ALA A 153 6.13 -0.71 27.29
CA ALA A 153 5.94 -1.64 26.18
C ALA A 153 4.80 -1.23 25.21
N PRO A 154 3.63 -0.75 25.68
CA PRO A 154 2.57 -0.28 24.79
C PRO A 154 2.97 0.93 23.91
N LEU A 155 3.92 1.75 24.35
CA LEU A 155 4.42 2.91 23.59
C LEU A 155 5.54 2.51 22.62
N LEU A 156 6.26 1.42 22.92
CA LEU A 156 7.34 0.88 22.08
C LEU A 156 6.83 -0.12 21.05
N ALA A 157 5.71 -0.76 21.30
CA ALA A 157 5.07 -1.60 20.31
C ALA A 157 4.76 -0.73 19.08
N PRO A 158 5.07 -1.21 17.84
CA PRO A 158 4.53 -0.56 16.66
C PRO A 158 3.02 -0.47 16.92
N ALA A 159 2.50 0.77 16.86
CA ALA A 159 1.08 0.99 17.12
C ALA A 159 0.32 -0.02 16.27
N GLU A 160 -0.27 -1.03 16.89
CA GLU A 160 -1.32 -1.80 16.24
C GLU A 160 -2.34 -0.74 15.85
N GLU A 161 -2.36 -0.41 14.56
CA GLU A 161 -3.41 0.48 14.06
C GLU A 161 -4.72 -0.18 14.50
N PRO A 162 -5.50 0.46 15.37
CA PRO A 162 -6.76 -0.12 15.80
C PRO A 162 -7.54 -0.44 14.54
N VAL A 163 -8.22 -1.58 14.51
CA VAL A 163 -9.04 -2.03 13.37
C VAL A 163 -9.91 -0.90 12.83
N VAL A 164 -10.38 -0.01 13.71
CA VAL A 164 -11.11 1.23 13.40
C VAL A 164 -10.25 2.24 12.60
N ARG A 165 -8.93 2.32 12.80
CA ARG A 165 -8.06 3.16 11.97
C ARG A 165 -7.81 2.56 10.59
N ARG A 166 -7.70 1.23 10.48
CA ARG A 166 -7.61 0.54 9.18
C ARG A 166 -8.91 0.69 8.39
N GLU A 167 -10.07 0.59 9.05
CA GLU A 167 -11.37 0.87 8.43
C GLU A 167 -11.51 2.34 8.04
N ASN A 168 -11.11 3.28 8.90
CA ASN A 168 -11.15 4.71 8.58
C ASN A 168 -10.09 5.12 7.54
N GLN A 169 -8.91 4.54 7.52
CA GLN A 169 -7.93 4.76 6.45
C GLN A 169 -8.38 4.10 5.14
N ALA A 170 -9.00 2.93 5.20
CA ALA A 170 -9.61 2.31 4.02
C ALA A 170 -10.82 3.12 3.52
N LEU A 171 -11.62 3.71 4.42
CA LEU A 171 -12.72 4.61 4.07
C LEU A 171 -12.21 5.96 3.54
N LEU A 172 -11.19 6.56 4.16
CA LEU A 172 -10.55 7.79 3.69
C LEU A 172 -9.81 7.57 2.36
N ALA A 173 -9.14 6.44 2.19
CA ALA A 173 -8.54 6.05 0.92
C ALA A 173 -9.62 5.74 -0.13
N ALA A 174 -10.76 5.18 0.25
CA ALA A 174 -11.91 4.99 -0.62
C ALA A 174 -12.60 6.31 -0.96
N GLU A 175 -12.64 7.28 -0.03
CA GLU A 175 -13.12 8.63 -0.29
C GLU A 175 -12.16 9.46 -1.15
N GLN A 176 -10.85 9.33 -0.93
CA GLN A 176 -9.82 9.92 -1.81
C GLN A 176 -9.79 9.27 -3.19
N ASN A 177 -10.16 8.00 -3.31
CA ASN A 177 -10.34 7.31 -4.59
C ASN A 177 -11.70 7.57 -5.25
N ARG A 178 -12.67 8.18 -4.57
CA ARG A 178 -13.97 8.56 -5.17
C ARG A 178 -13.86 9.69 -6.18
N GLY A 179 -12.77 10.49 -6.13
CA GLY A 179 -12.53 11.58 -7.06
C GLY A 179 -11.56 11.29 -8.22
N ALA A 180 -10.79 10.19 -8.20
CA ALA A 180 -9.78 9.93 -9.21
C ALA A 180 -9.89 8.50 -9.76
N HIS A 181 -10.49 8.35 -10.94
CA HIS A 181 -10.49 7.09 -11.67
C HIS A 181 -9.13 6.88 -12.36
N VAL A 182 -8.70 5.62 -12.48
CA VAL A 182 -7.52 5.25 -13.26
C VAL A 182 -8.00 4.63 -14.56
N CYS A 183 -7.63 5.17 -15.70
CA CYS A 183 -7.97 4.56 -16.97
C CYS A 183 -7.36 3.15 -17.07
N PRO A 184 -8.14 2.11 -17.39
CA PRO A 184 -7.62 0.75 -17.48
C PRO A 184 -6.68 0.55 -18.68
N VAL A 185 -6.67 1.46 -19.65
CA VAL A 185 -5.87 1.32 -20.88
C VAL A 185 -4.55 2.11 -20.80
N CYS A 186 -4.59 3.37 -20.34
CA CYS A 186 -3.39 4.23 -20.32
C CYS A 186 -2.88 4.53 -18.89
N TRP A 187 -3.57 4.08 -17.86
CA TRP A 187 -3.25 4.23 -16.43
C TRP A 187 -3.15 5.68 -15.93
N THR A 188 -3.60 6.62 -16.74
CA THR A 188 -3.66 8.02 -16.34
C THR A 188 -4.89 8.22 -15.44
N ARG A 189 -4.70 8.99 -14.36
CA ARG A 189 -5.79 9.37 -13.45
C ARG A 189 -6.62 10.48 -14.04
N PHE A 190 -7.93 10.47 -13.81
CA PHE A 190 -8.85 11.51 -14.25
C PHE A 190 -10.08 11.55 -13.33
N ASP A 191 -10.76 12.67 -13.29
CA ASP A 191 -12.02 12.79 -12.55
C ASP A 191 -13.21 12.39 -13.43
N ALA A 192 -14.30 11.93 -12.80
CA ALA A 192 -15.49 11.47 -13.53
C ALA A 192 -16.06 12.57 -14.47
N GLY A 193 -15.95 13.86 -14.04
CA GLY A 193 -16.38 15.01 -14.85
C GLY A 193 -15.53 15.26 -16.11
N ASP A 194 -14.31 14.73 -16.17
CA ASP A 194 -13.42 14.87 -17.33
C ASP A 194 -13.68 13.79 -18.41
N ALA A 195 -14.45 12.75 -18.07
CA ALA A 195 -14.77 11.68 -18.99
C ALA A 195 -15.49 12.22 -20.23
N LEU A 196 -15.10 11.73 -21.41
CA LEU A 196 -15.70 12.11 -22.67
C LEU A 196 -16.92 11.25 -22.96
N SER A 197 -17.93 11.83 -23.60
CA SER A 197 -19.04 11.07 -24.18
C SER A 197 -18.68 10.64 -25.60
N ILE A 198 -19.17 9.46 -26.02
CA ILE A 198 -19.01 8.93 -27.37
C ILE A 198 -20.31 9.20 -28.13
N ALA A 199 -20.22 9.94 -29.25
CA ALA A 199 -21.37 10.27 -30.05
C ALA A 199 -22.05 9.03 -30.62
N VAL A 200 -23.39 9.08 -30.67
CA VAL A 200 -24.23 7.98 -31.18
C VAL A 200 -24.52 8.16 -32.66
N HIS A 201 -24.69 9.39 -33.14
CA HIS A 201 -25.03 9.67 -34.53
C HIS A 201 -23.93 9.24 -35.48
N GLU A 202 -24.28 8.54 -36.56
CA GLU A 202 -23.33 7.92 -37.51
C GLU A 202 -22.42 8.92 -38.22
N ASN A 203 -22.89 10.10 -38.47
CA ASN A 203 -22.14 11.17 -39.15
C ASN A 203 -21.15 11.87 -38.23
N LEU A 204 -21.21 11.65 -36.94
CA LEU A 204 -20.27 12.21 -35.95
C LEU A 204 -19.06 11.29 -35.83
N ARG A 205 -18.11 11.44 -36.74
CA ARG A 205 -16.87 10.67 -36.81
C ARG A 205 -15.67 11.61 -36.77
N GLY A 206 -14.55 11.01 -36.42
CA GLY A 206 -13.26 11.70 -36.34
C GLY A 206 -12.86 11.96 -34.89
N ASP A 207 -11.69 11.47 -34.54
CA ASP A 207 -11.07 11.66 -33.25
C ASP A 207 -9.61 12.05 -33.43
N PRO A 208 -9.12 13.09 -32.73
CA PRO A 208 -7.76 13.61 -32.96
C PRO A 208 -6.65 12.61 -32.58
N ILE A 209 -6.97 11.59 -31.76
CA ILE A 209 -5.99 10.58 -31.32
C ILE A 209 -6.24 9.23 -31.99
N LEU A 210 -7.51 8.84 -32.12
CA LEU A 210 -7.87 7.50 -32.60
C LEU A 210 -8.12 7.43 -34.13
N GLY A 211 -8.17 8.57 -34.80
CA GLY A 211 -8.31 8.65 -36.26
C GLY A 211 -9.73 8.97 -36.73
N SER A 212 -9.87 9.06 -38.07
CA SER A 212 -11.09 9.55 -38.75
C SER A 212 -12.28 8.60 -38.69
N ASP A 213 -12.02 7.30 -38.54
CA ASP A 213 -13.06 6.28 -38.71
C ASP A 213 -13.83 5.95 -37.43
N VAL A 214 -13.35 6.45 -36.28
CA VAL A 214 -13.99 6.24 -35.01
C VAL A 214 -15.06 7.31 -34.71
N ARG A 215 -16.06 6.99 -33.91
CA ARG A 215 -17.08 7.94 -33.46
C ARG A 215 -16.41 9.11 -32.69
N LEU A 216 -17.01 10.29 -32.81
CA LEU A 216 -16.54 11.49 -32.10
C LEU A 216 -16.58 11.25 -30.58
N ARG A 217 -15.49 11.62 -29.89
CA ARG A 217 -15.43 11.77 -28.43
C ARG A 217 -15.41 13.25 -28.09
N PHE A 218 -16.30 13.65 -27.21
CA PHE A 218 -16.48 15.07 -26.88
C PHE A 218 -16.77 15.27 -25.40
N GLN A 219 -16.46 16.45 -24.88
CA GLN A 219 -16.88 16.86 -23.53
C GLN A 219 -18.36 17.26 -23.60
N PRO A 220 -19.25 16.60 -22.84
CA PRO A 220 -20.68 16.91 -22.89
C PRO A 220 -20.98 18.28 -22.25
N THR A 221 -21.82 19.07 -22.93
CA THR A 221 -22.30 20.36 -22.44
C THR A 221 -23.83 20.42 -22.33
N ARG A 222 -24.52 19.43 -22.90
CA ARG A 222 -25.99 19.31 -22.89
C ARG A 222 -26.37 17.92 -22.42
N PHE A 223 -27.43 17.88 -21.61
CA PHE A 223 -27.95 16.64 -21.04
C PHE A 223 -29.46 16.59 -21.26
N ASN A 224 -30.03 15.39 -21.32
CA ASN A 224 -31.48 15.19 -21.31
C ASN A 224 -32.03 15.16 -19.88
N ASP A 225 -33.35 15.01 -19.72
CA ASP A 225 -34.03 14.96 -18.43
C ASP A 225 -33.63 13.76 -17.55
N GLN A 226 -33.00 12.76 -18.13
CA GLN A 226 -32.47 11.58 -17.45
C GLN A 226 -30.99 11.76 -17.05
N GLY A 227 -30.39 12.90 -17.34
CA GLY A 227 -28.97 13.18 -17.08
C GLY A 227 -28.01 12.54 -18.09
N LEU A 228 -28.49 11.99 -19.21
CA LEU A 228 -27.63 11.47 -20.26
C LEU A 228 -27.11 12.59 -21.15
N ALA A 229 -25.82 12.55 -21.46
CA ALA A 229 -25.19 13.49 -22.39
C ALA A 229 -25.83 13.43 -23.76
N LEU A 230 -26.04 14.59 -24.40
CA LEU A 230 -26.53 14.67 -25.77
C LEU A 230 -25.38 14.99 -26.73
N ASP A 231 -25.31 14.22 -27.82
CA ASP A 231 -24.33 14.51 -28.88
C ASP A 231 -24.68 15.79 -29.64
N PRO A 232 -23.81 16.33 -30.51
CA PRO A 232 -24.08 17.51 -31.31
C PRO A 232 -25.37 17.45 -32.13
N MET A 233 -25.84 16.25 -32.49
CA MET A 233 -27.07 16.02 -33.23
C MET A 233 -28.29 15.79 -32.32
N GLY A 234 -28.12 15.79 -30.99
CA GLY A 234 -29.18 15.68 -29.99
C GLY A 234 -29.54 14.24 -29.60
N LEU A 235 -28.74 13.24 -29.96
CA LEU A 235 -28.94 11.86 -29.51
C LEU A 235 -28.28 11.61 -28.16
N ALA A 236 -28.97 10.85 -27.30
CA ALA A 236 -28.47 10.50 -25.97
C ALA A 236 -27.33 9.51 -26.03
N CYS A 237 -26.22 9.84 -25.39
CA CYS A 237 -25.00 9.04 -25.32
C CYS A 237 -24.96 8.25 -24.01
N THR A 238 -24.71 6.95 -24.11
CA THR A 238 -24.50 6.06 -22.94
C THR A 238 -23.06 5.64 -22.77
N ASP A 239 -22.29 5.69 -23.86
CA ASP A 239 -20.89 5.29 -23.88
C ASP A 239 -19.97 6.44 -23.50
N ILE A 240 -18.97 6.16 -22.69
CA ILE A 240 -17.97 7.11 -22.20
C ILE A 240 -16.57 6.69 -22.61
N ALA A 241 -15.65 7.64 -22.63
CA ALA A 241 -14.26 7.43 -22.99
C ALA A 241 -13.31 8.16 -22.03
N CYS A 242 -12.09 7.63 -21.90
CA CYS A 242 -11.02 8.27 -21.17
C CYS A 242 -10.65 9.63 -21.81
N PRO A 243 -10.47 10.72 -21.03
CA PRO A 243 -10.11 12.03 -21.57
C PRO A 243 -8.70 12.05 -22.19
N HIS A 244 -7.81 11.15 -21.76
CA HIS A 244 -6.42 11.11 -22.20
C HIS A 244 -6.18 10.24 -23.44
N CYS A 245 -6.46 8.94 -23.35
CA CYS A 245 -6.25 8.02 -24.49
C CYS A 245 -7.47 7.87 -25.38
N ARG A 246 -8.60 8.42 -25.00
CA ARG A 246 -9.89 8.46 -25.71
C ARG A 246 -10.51 7.08 -26.00
N ARG A 247 -9.94 6.02 -25.41
CA ARG A 247 -10.52 4.67 -25.47
C ARG A 247 -11.80 4.60 -24.67
N GLN A 248 -12.76 3.84 -25.19
CA GLN A 248 -14.03 3.59 -24.51
C GLN A 248 -13.78 2.91 -23.17
N LEU A 249 -14.49 3.36 -22.15
CA LEU A 249 -14.52 2.74 -20.84
C LEU A 249 -15.70 1.76 -20.76
N PRO A 250 -15.57 0.68 -20.00
CA PRO A 250 -16.67 -0.27 -19.81
C PRO A 250 -17.91 0.39 -19.19
N PRO A 251 -19.11 -0.14 -19.47
CA PRO A 251 -20.33 0.35 -18.83
C PRO A 251 -20.24 0.31 -17.29
N GLY A 252 -20.65 1.40 -16.65
CA GLY A 252 -20.63 1.52 -15.19
C GLY A 252 -19.22 1.62 -14.58
N TYR A 253 -18.20 1.89 -15.39
CA TYR A 253 -16.80 1.99 -14.90
C TYR A 253 -16.62 3.11 -13.89
N LEU A 254 -17.25 4.27 -14.07
CA LEU A 254 -17.15 5.42 -13.16
C LEU A 254 -18.01 5.28 -11.89
N GLU A 255 -18.93 4.31 -11.88
CA GLU A 255 -19.87 4.10 -10.77
C GLU A 255 -19.31 3.19 -9.67
N ARG A 256 -18.18 2.52 -9.93
CA ARG A 256 -17.62 1.49 -9.06
C ARG A 256 -16.15 1.73 -8.77
N PRO A 257 -15.67 1.38 -7.57
CA PRO A 257 -14.24 1.34 -7.30
C PRO A 257 -13.54 0.31 -8.18
N HIS A 258 -12.27 0.54 -8.48
CA HIS A 258 -11.47 -0.34 -9.33
C HIS A 258 -10.36 -0.98 -8.52
N ARG A 259 -10.07 -2.26 -8.83
CA ARG A 259 -8.93 -3.00 -8.28
C ARG A 259 -8.12 -3.56 -9.44
N ILE A 260 -6.94 -3.00 -9.64
CA ILE A 260 -6.00 -3.47 -10.65
C ILE A 260 -5.12 -4.54 -10.02
N ILE A 261 -5.10 -5.72 -10.61
CA ILE A 261 -4.23 -6.84 -10.22
C ILE A 261 -3.32 -7.15 -11.40
N SER A 262 -2.03 -6.98 -11.19
CA SER A 262 -1.04 -7.25 -12.24
C SER A 262 -0.36 -8.59 -12.02
N LEU A 263 -0.34 -9.41 -13.07
CA LEU A 263 0.36 -10.69 -13.10
C LEU A 263 1.75 -10.50 -13.67
N ILE A 264 2.77 -10.90 -12.92
CA ILE A 264 4.19 -10.75 -13.26
C ILE A 264 4.87 -12.11 -13.22
N GLY A 265 5.93 -12.30 -13.96
CA GLY A 265 6.72 -13.52 -13.98
C GLY A 265 7.55 -13.62 -15.24
N ALA A 266 8.50 -14.54 -15.22
CA ALA A 266 9.42 -14.76 -16.34
C ALA A 266 8.68 -15.12 -17.66
N PRO A 267 9.30 -14.91 -18.82
CA PRO A 267 8.81 -15.48 -20.07
C PRO A 267 8.57 -16.98 -19.94
N SER A 268 7.45 -17.46 -20.46
CA SER A 268 7.05 -18.88 -20.41
C SER A 268 6.79 -19.46 -18.98
N ALA A 269 6.62 -18.63 -17.96
CA ALA A 269 6.22 -19.08 -16.62
C ALA A 269 4.77 -19.60 -16.54
N GLY A 270 3.97 -19.45 -17.61
CA GLY A 270 2.57 -19.91 -17.64
C GLY A 270 1.54 -18.85 -17.27
N LYS A 271 1.88 -17.57 -17.37
CA LYS A 271 0.99 -16.45 -16.96
C LYS A 271 -0.38 -16.47 -17.61
N SER A 272 -0.44 -16.64 -18.93
CA SER A 272 -1.72 -16.69 -19.67
C SER A 272 -2.56 -17.90 -19.27
N TYR A 273 -1.93 -19.06 -19.05
CA TYR A 273 -2.60 -20.23 -18.50
C TYR A 273 -3.17 -19.97 -17.11
N TYR A 274 -2.34 -19.43 -16.23
CA TYR A 274 -2.75 -19.09 -14.87
C TYR A 274 -3.95 -18.13 -14.87
N LEU A 275 -3.92 -17.10 -15.71
CA LEU A 275 -4.99 -16.10 -15.79
C LEU A 275 -6.31 -16.72 -16.31
N ALA A 276 -6.24 -17.57 -17.32
CA ALA A 276 -7.40 -18.27 -17.84
C ALA A 276 -8.01 -19.23 -16.81
N VAL A 277 -7.17 -19.98 -16.09
CA VAL A 277 -7.61 -20.87 -15.00
C VAL A 277 -8.15 -20.05 -13.82
N LEU A 278 -7.45 -19.00 -13.40
CA LEU A 278 -7.85 -18.14 -12.28
C LEU A 278 -9.26 -17.58 -12.51
N THR A 279 -9.52 -17.01 -13.68
CA THR A 279 -10.83 -16.42 -13.97
C THR A 279 -11.95 -17.46 -13.98
N ARG A 280 -11.68 -18.69 -14.42
CA ARG A 280 -12.63 -19.79 -14.33
C ARG A 280 -12.92 -20.19 -12.88
N VAL A 281 -11.86 -20.40 -12.10
CA VAL A 281 -11.98 -20.79 -10.69
C VAL A 281 -12.70 -19.72 -9.87
N LEU A 282 -12.40 -18.43 -10.10
CA LEU A 282 -13.10 -17.35 -9.44
C LEU A 282 -14.59 -17.30 -9.78
N GLN A 283 -14.98 -17.58 -11.04
CA GLN A 283 -16.39 -17.64 -11.44
C GLN A 283 -17.14 -18.79 -10.77
N ASP A 284 -16.48 -19.92 -10.57
CA ASP A 284 -17.10 -21.11 -9.98
C ASP A 284 -17.10 -21.04 -8.43
N ARG A 285 -15.97 -20.63 -7.82
CA ARG A 285 -15.77 -20.72 -6.37
C ARG A 285 -16.27 -19.53 -5.57
N LEU A 286 -16.16 -18.31 -6.09
CA LEU A 286 -16.57 -17.13 -5.33
C LEU A 286 -18.06 -17.12 -4.97
N PRO A 287 -18.99 -17.57 -5.84
CA PRO A 287 -20.38 -17.72 -5.45
C PRO A 287 -20.61 -18.79 -4.37
N GLU A 288 -19.92 -19.93 -4.48
CA GLU A 288 -20.08 -21.06 -3.56
C GLU A 288 -19.51 -20.77 -2.18
N ASP A 289 -18.26 -20.30 -2.13
CA ASP A 289 -17.49 -20.21 -0.88
C ASP A 289 -17.70 -18.86 -0.17
N PHE A 290 -18.00 -17.78 -0.91
CA PHE A 290 -18.01 -16.41 -0.38
C PHE A 290 -19.31 -15.63 -0.64
N SER A 291 -20.27 -16.22 -1.35
CA SER A 291 -21.50 -15.52 -1.80
C SER A 291 -21.20 -14.25 -2.60
N LEU A 292 -20.12 -14.28 -3.41
CA LEU A 292 -19.69 -13.20 -4.29
C LEU A 292 -19.91 -13.60 -5.74
N ALA A 293 -20.55 -12.76 -6.53
CA ALA A 293 -20.67 -12.96 -7.97
C ALA A 293 -19.45 -12.33 -8.68
N PHE A 294 -18.74 -13.16 -9.46
CA PHE A 294 -17.64 -12.72 -10.33
C PHE A 294 -18.07 -12.89 -11.77
N LYS A 295 -18.33 -11.79 -12.46
CA LYS A 295 -18.91 -11.79 -13.79
C LYS A 295 -18.03 -11.03 -14.79
N ASP A 296 -18.19 -11.37 -16.07
CA ASP A 296 -17.57 -10.61 -17.15
C ASP A 296 -18.12 -9.17 -17.15
N GLY A 297 -17.22 -8.19 -16.97
CA GLY A 297 -17.56 -6.77 -16.93
C GLY A 297 -17.37 -6.07 -18.28
N ASP A 298 -16.65 -6.69 -19.20
CA ASP A 298 -16.43 -6.23 -20.56
C ASP A 298 -16.30 -7.42 -21.53
N PRO A 299 -17.42 -8.03 -21.97
CA PRO A 299 -17.38 -9.20 -22.82
C PRO A 299 -16.59 -9.03 -24.10
N SER A 300 -16.59 -7.83 -24.68
CA SER A 300 -15.84 -7.50 -25.90
C SER A 300 -14.34 -7.41 -25.64
N GLY A 301 -13.93 -6.73 -24.56
CA GLY A 301 -12.54 -6.63 -24.15
C GLY A 301 -11.97 -7.97 -23.67
N ASN A 302 -12.80 -8.78 -23.00
CA ASN A 302 -12.41 -10.08 -22.45
C ASN A 302 -12.48 -11.23 -23.47
N MET A 303 -12.91 -10.99 -24.70
CA MET A 303 -13.11 -12.04 -25.72
C MET A 303 -11.88 -12.96 -25.87
N LEU A 304 -10.68 -12.37 -25.89
CA LEU A 304 -9.44 -13.14 -26.04
C LEU A 304 -9.20 -14.09 -24.84
N LEU A 305 -9.37 -13.60 -23.62
CA LEU A 305 -9.23 -14.42 -22.41
C LEU A 305 -10.31 -15.48 -22.34
N ASN A 306 -11.53 -15.17 -22.77
CA ASN A 306 -12.62 -16.14 -22.86
C ASN A 306 -12.32 -17.22 -23.90
N GLN A 307 -11.68 -16.87 -25.03
CA GLN A 307 -11.21 -17.86 -26.01
C GLN A 307 -10.10 -18.77 -25.44
N MET A 308 -9.08 -18.18 -24.77
CA MET A 308 -8.03 -18.94 -24.09
C MET A 308 -8.62 -19.94 -23.08
N ARG A 309 -9.57 -19.47 -22.26
CA ARG A 309 -10.29 -20.33 -21.30
C ARG A 309 -11.05 -21.46 -21.99
N ASN A 310 -11.77 -21.16 -23.06
CA ASN A 310 -12.50 -22.19 -23.80
C ASN A 310 -11.52 -23.20 -24.42
N THR A 311 -10.41 -22.76 -24.99
CA THR A 311 -9.36 -23.67 -25.50
C THR A 311 -8.88 -24.62 -24.43
N LEU A 312 -8.58 -24.14 -23.21
CA LEU A 312 -8.10 -24.96 -22.11
C LEU A 312 -9.13 -25.98 -21.61
N PHE A 313 -10.38 -25.54 -21.40
CA PHE A 313 -11.38 -26.35 -20.70
C PHE A 313 -12.29 -27.16 -21.63
N SER A 314 -12.25 -26.92 -22.95
CA SER A 314 -13.02 -27.67 -23.94
C SER A 314 -12.13 -28.53 -24.86
N ALA A 315 -10.82 -28.54 -24.64
CA ALA A 315 -9.88 -29.33 -25.38
C ALA A 315 -10.15 -30.84 -25.20
N ALA A 316 -10.12 -31.58 -26.27
CA ALA A 316 -10.27 -33.06 -26.23
C ALA A 316 -8.95 -33.75 -25.90
N THR A 317 -7.82 -33.15 -26.26
CA THR A 317 -6.48 -33.65 -26.00
C THR A 317 -5.60 -32.59 -25.37
N PRO A 318 -4.51 -32.95 -24.68
CA PRO A 318 -3.57 -31.99 -24.12
C PRO A 318 -2.95 -31.06 -25.19
N GLU A 319 -2.75 -31.57 -26.42
CA GLU A 319 -2.20 -30.83 -27.55
C GLU A 319 -3.16 -29.70 -27.99
N ASP A 320 -4.47 -29.96 -27.93
CA ASP A 320 -5.51 -28.98 -28.26
C ASP A 320 -5.64 -27.89 -27.19
N ALA A 321 -5.15 -28.14 -25.98
CA ALA A 321 -5.15 -27.19 -24.86
C ALA A 321 -3.95 -26.20 -24.88
N LEU A 322 -3.09 -26.25 -25.89
CA LEU A 322 -1.93 -25.36 -25.95
C LEU A 322 -2.34 -23.93 -26.30
N LEU A 323 -1.96 -23.00 -25.44
CA LEU A 323 -2.10 -21.56 -25.69
C LEU A 323 -0.85 -21.02 -26.43
N GLY A 324 -1.07 -20.17 -27.43
CA GLY A 324 0.01 -19.48 -28.10
C GLY A 324 0.80 -18.58 -27.13
N LYS A 325 2.10 -18.38 -27.40
CA LYS A 325 2.94 -17.46 -26.62
C LYS A 325 2.38 -16.02 -26.68
N THR A 326 2.24 -15.36 -25.53
CA THR A 326 1.91 -13.93 -25.46
C THR A 326 3.10 -13.11 -25.99
N ALA A 327 2.92 -12.46 -27.12
CA ALA A 327 3.94 -11.62 -27.73
C ALA A 327 3.66 -10.14 -27.42
N LEU A 328 4.72 -9.32 -27.30
CA LEU A 328 4.64 -7.87 -27.06
C LEU A 328 3.81 -7.10 -28.12
N GLU A 329 3.62 -7.66 -29.28
CA GLU A 329 2.81 -7.11 -30.38
C GLU A 329 1.59 -8.00 -30.72
N GLY A 330 1.25 -8.94 -29.83
CA GLY A 330 0.16 -9.88 -30.01
C GLY A 330 -1.23 -9.27 -29.74
N ALA A 331 -2.25 -10.11 -29.87
CA ALA A 331 -3.66 -9.72 -29.65
C ALA A 331 -3.97 -9.22 -28.22
N THR A 332 -3.11 -9.55 -27.23
CA THR A 332 -3.20 -9.08 -25.84
C THR A 332 -2.66 -7.66 -25.64
N TYR A 333 -2.13 -7.04 -26.70
CA TYR A 333 -1.56 -5.69 -26.65
C TYR A 333 -2.31 -4.75 -27.59
N GLU A 334 -2.28 -3.48 -27.28
CA GLU A 334 -2.86 -2.42 -28.08
C GLU A 334 -1.83 -1.31 -28.29
N LYS A 335 -1.68 -0.84 -29.55
CA LYS A 335 -0.81 0.28 -29.88
C LYS A 335 -1.56 1.59 -29.67
N LEU A 336 -1.00 2.47 -28.86
CA LEU A 336 -1.55 3.79 -28.57
C LEU A 336 -0.47 4.87 -28.73
N PRO A 337 -0.84 6.05 -29.23
CA PRO A 337 0.07 7.19 -29.23
C PRO A 337 0.25 7.71 -27.79
N ARG A 338 1.50 7.84 -27.36
CA ARG A 338 1.86 8.42 -26.06
C ARG A 338 3.12 9.27 -26.22
N LEU A 339 3.05 10.53 -25.80
CA LEU A 339 4.17 11.48 -25.90
C LEU A 339 4.82 11.52 -27.31
N GLY A 340 4.01 11.47 -28.38
CA GLY A 340 4.47 11.52 -29.75
C GLY A 340 5.03 10.21 -30.31
N ARG A 341 4.97 9.10 -29.57
CA ARG A 341 5.40 7.76 -30.00
C ARG A 341 4.25 6.76 -29.91
N MET A 342 4.29 5.72 -30.72
CA MET A 342 3.39 4.58 -30.61
C MET A 342 3.97 3.60 -29.58
N VAL A 343 3.21 3.33 -28.51
CA VAL A 343 3.59 2.37 -27.46
C VAL A 343 2.61 1.20 -27.45
N SER A 344 3.13 0.02 -27.15
CA SER A 344 2.34 -1.20 -27.01
C SER A 344 1.95 -1.39 -25.54
N LEU A 345 0.67 -1.37 -25.23
CA LEU A 345 0.13 -1.49 -23.88
C LEU A 345 -0.67 -2.80 -23.75
N PRO A 346 -0.54 -3.54 -22.63
CA PRO A 346 -1.36 -4.72 -22.40
C PRO A 346 -2.83 -4.32 -22.28
N ARG A 347 -3.71 -5.12 -22.92
CA ARG A 347 -5.15 -4.93 -22.81
C ARG A 347 -5.66 -5.33 -21.44
N PRO A 348 -6.55 -4.55 -20.83
CA PRO A 348 -7.20 -4.94 -19.58
C PRO A 348 -8.24 -6.05 -19.82
N PHE A 349 -8.31 -7.01 -18.90
CA PHE A 349 -9.45 -7.91 -18.76
C PHE A 349 -10.26 -7.45 -17.56
N ILE A 350 -11.51 -7.09 -17.76
CA ILE A 350 -12.33 -6.40 -16.77
C ILE A 350 -13.49 -7.29 -16.33
N TYR A 351 -13.54 -7.53 -15.02
CA TYR A 351 -14.58 -8.30 -14.36
C TYR A 351 -15.30 -7.45 -13.32
N SER A 352 -16.56 -7.76 -13.05
CA SER A 352 -17.30 -7.21 -11.94
C SER A 352 -17.35 -8.21 -10.80
N LEU A 353 -16.99 -7.75 -9.59
CA LEU A 353 -17.16 -8.46 -8.34
C LEU A 353 -18.28 -7.78 -7.57
N SER A 354 -19.33 -8.53 -7.24
CA SER A 354 -20.49 -7.98 -6.53
C SER A 354 -21.01 -8.94 -5.48
N ARG A 355 -21.64 -8.39 -4.45
CA ARG A 355 -22.35 -9.17 -3.43
C ARG A 355 -23.85 -8.92 -3.54
N PRO A 356 -24.68 -9.94 -3.77
CA PRO A 356 -26.12 -9.78 -3.84
C PRO A 356 -26.68 -9.04 -2.62
N GLY A 357 -27.48 -7.99 -2.86
CA GLY A 357 -28.06 -7.16 -1.80
C GLY A 357 -27.11 -6.13 -1.17
N GLN A 358 -25.87 -6.00 -1.62
CA GLN A 358 -24.89 -5.02 -1.10
C GLN A 358 -24.18 -4.28 -2.25
N PRO A 359 -24.87 -3.43 -3.02
CA PRO A 359 -24.28 -2.75 -4.19
C PRO A 359 -23.11 -1.82 -3.83
N ALA A 360 -23.01 -1.36 -2.58
CA ALA A 360 -21.87 -0.57 -2.12
C ALA A 360 -20.53 -1.33 -2.15
N LEU A 361 -20.56 -2.67 -2.25
CA LEU A 361 -19.38 -3.52 -2.37
C LEU A 361 -19.03 -3.87 -3.81
N ASP A 362 -19.83 -3.42 -4.78
CA ASP A 362 -19.56 -3.69 -6.19
C ASP A 362 -18.24 -3.06 -6.59
N THR A 363 -17.39 -3.87 -7.21
CA THR A 363 -16.01 -3.49 -7.56
C THR A 363 -15.67 -4.00 -8.95
N SER A 364 -14.98 -3.19 -9.75
CA SER A 364 -14.38 -3.63 -11.00
C SER A 364 -12.99 -4.21 -10.73
N VAL A 365 -12.76 -5.46 -11.11
CA VAL A 365 -11.46 -6.14 -11.03
C VAL A 365 -10.83 -6.12 -12.41
N ILE A 366 -9.64 -5.58 -12.52
CA ILE A 366 -8.92 -5.41 -13.77
C ILE A 366 -7.65 -6.26 -13.73
N LEU A 367 -7.53 -7.17 -14.68
CA LEU A 367 -6.42 -8.10 -14.81
C LEU A 367 -5.63 -7.81 -16.09
N TYR A 368 -4.30 -8.02 -16.05
CA TYR A 368 -3.45 -7.88 -17.23
C TYR A 368 -2.61 -9.13 -17.45
N ASP A 369 -2.54 -9.58 -18.69
CA ASP A 369 -1.58 -10.61 -19.13
C ASP A 369 -0.31 -9.93 -19.66
N ASN A 370 0.70 -9.85 -18.83
CA ASN A 370 1.95 -9.19 -19.16
C ASN A 370 2.95 -10.13 -19.82
N ALA A 371 3.52 -9.70 -20.93
CA ALA A 371 4.71 -10.35 -21.44
C ALA A 371 5.86 -10.20 -20.42
N GLY A 372 6.55 -11.30 -20.12
CA GLY A 372 7.67 -11.29 -19.17
C GLY A 372 8.81 -10.38 -19.58
N GLU A 373 8.97 -10.20 -20.87
CA GLU A 373 9.97 -9.36 -21.50
C GLU A 373 9.89 -7.88 -21.09
N HIS A 374 8.75 -7.38 -20.63
CA HIS A 374 8.62 -6.01 -20.13
C HIS A 374 9.50 -5.69 -18.92
N PHE A 375 9.91 -6.70 -18.16
CA PHE A 375 10.73 -6.55 -16.97
C PHE A 375 12.15 -7.11 -17.15
N GLU A 376 12.55 -7.38 -18.39
CA GLU A 376 13.93 -7.75 -18.65
C GLU A 376 14.86 -6.54 -18.42
N PRO A 377 16.04 -6.77 -17.80
CA PRO A 377 17.04 -5.73 -17.64
C PRO A 377 17.48 -5.13 -18.97
N GLY A 378 17.59 -3.81 -19.04
CA GLY A 378 18.05 -3.11 -20.24
C GLY A 378 16.95 -2.64 -21.18
N ILE A 379 15.68 -2.99 -20.96
CA ILE A 379 14.56 -2.41 -21.71
C ILE A 379 14.22 -1.03 -21.13
N ASP A 380 14.21 0.00 -21.97
CA ASP A 380 13.89 1.36 -21.55
C ASP A 380 12.42 1.47 -21.09
N ILE A 381 12.21 2.15 -19.94
CA ILE A 381 10.87 2.42 -19.41
C ILE A 381 10.02 3.24 -20.37
N HIS A 382 10.65 4.12 -21.17
CA HIS A 382 9.94 4.93 -22.15
C HIS A 382 9.39 4.10 -23.31
N ASP A 383 10.07 3.02 -23.67
CA ASP A 383 9.66 2.13 -24.74
C ASP A 383 8.77 0.98 -24.25
N SER A 384 8.80 0.70 -22.95
CA SER A 384 7.98 -0.33 -22.29
C SER A 384 7.25 0.21 -21.07
N PRO A 385 6.14 0.93 -21.25
CA PRO A 385 5.37 1.50 -20.16
C PRO A 385 4.64 0.45 -19.28
N GLY A 386 4.89 -0.82 -19.50
CA GLY A 386 4.34 -1.93 -18.70
C GLY A 386 4.59 -1.81 -17.19
N ALA A 387 5.64 -1.11 -16.77
CA ALA A 387 5.88 -0.83 -15.35
C ALA A 387 4.84 0.14 -14.74
N MET A 388 4.18 0.97 -15.53
CA MET A 388 3.24 1.96 -14.99
C MET A 388 1.98 1.32 -14.43
N HIS A 389 1.41 0.30 -15.10
CA HIS A 389 0.23 -0.37 -14.57
C HIS A 389 0.56 -1.15 -13.28
N VAL A 390 1.77 -1.69 -13.16
CA VAL A 390 2.23 -2.38 -11.95
C VAL A 390 2.30 -1.42 -10.77
N ALA A 391 2.80 -0.19 -11.00
CA ALA A 391 2.86 0.85 -9.98
C ALA A 391 1.46 1.38 -9.57
N THR A 392 0.45 1.28 -10.45
CA THR A 392 -0.95 1.65 -10.14
C THR A 392 -1.78 0.48 -9.61
N SER A 393 -1.19 -0.71 -9.49
CA SER A 393 -1.89 -1.92 -9.05
C SER A 393 -2.25 -1.88 -7.57
N SER A 394 -3.44 -2.38 -7.27
CA SER A 394 -3.93 -2.63 -5.91
C SER A 394 -3.33 -3.89 -5.29
N GLY A 395 -2.80 -4.79 -6.13
CA GLY A 395 -2.14 -6.03 -5.74
C GLY A 395 -1.35 -6.61 -6.91
N LEU A 396 -0.33 -7.38 -6.58
CA LEU A 396 0.56 -8.03 -7.53
C LEU A 396 0.55 -9.54 -7.32
N ILE A 397 0.62 -10.29 -8.41
CA ILE A 397 0.82 -11.73 -8.40
C ILE A 397 2.12 -12.02 -9.14
N PHE A 398 3.10 -12.61 -8.45
CA PHE A 398 4.33 -13.08 -9.07
C PHE A 398 4.24 -14.58 -9.31
N LEU A 399 4.19 -14.98 -10.57
CA LEU A 399 4.17 -16.39 -10.95
C LEU A 399 5.59 -16.92 -11.04
N PHE A 400 5.97 -17.72 -10.05
CA PHE A 400 7.26 -18.34 -9.94
C PHE A 400 7.28 -19.71 -10.63
N ASP A 401 8.25 -19.94 -11.51
CA ASP A 401 8.45 -21.19 -12.23
C ASP A 401 9.71 -21.91 -11.71
N PRO A 402 9.59 -22.88 -10.80
CA PRO A 402 10.74 -23.58 -10.28
C PRO A 402 11.47 -24.40 -11.34
N THR A 403 10.80 -24.81 -12.43
CA THR A 403 11.43 -25.58 -13.50
C THR A 403 12.44 -24.78 -14.34
N ALA A 404 12.43 -23.45 -14.23
CA ALA A 404 13.46 -22.59 -14.82
C ALA A 404 14.81 -22.71 -14.09
N ASN A 405 14.80 -23.07 -12.78
CA ASN A 405 16.01 -23.23 -12.00
C ASN A 405 16.72 -24.55 -12.31
N ALA A 406 17.99 -24.46 -12.70
CA ALA A 406 18.77 -25.63 -13.12
C ALA A 406 18.94 -26.71 -12.01
N ARG A 407 19.06 -26.27 -10.73
CA ARG A 407 19.20 -27.19 -9.59
C ARG A 407 17.88 -27.90 -9.29
N PHE A 408 16.76 -27.23 -9.43
CA PHE A 408 15.45 -27.87 -9.27
C PHE A 408 15.18 -28.82 -10.43
N LYS A 409 15.42 -28.40 -11.67
CA LYS A 409 15.25 -29.22 -12.87
C LYS A 409 16.09 -30.47 -12.83
N ALA A 410 17.30 -30.41 -12.28
CA ALA A 410 18.18 -31.61 -12.12
C ALA A 410 17.56 -32.66 -11.19
N LYS A 411 16.64 -32.34 -10.31
CA LYS A 411 15.91 -33.29 -9.45
C LYS A 411 14.76 -34.00 -10.16
N LEU A 412 14.33 -33.46 -11.32
CA LEU A 412 13.24 -33.99 -12.12
C LEU A 412 13.73 -34.90 -13.27
N VAL A 413 14.96 -35.44 -13.16
CA VAL A 413 15.50 -36.37 -14.13
C VAL A 413 14.67 -37.67 -14.13
N GLY A 414 14.11 -37.99 -15.32
CA GLY A 414 13.24 -39.15 -15.49
C GLY A 414 11.73 -38.81 -15.52
N VAL A 415 11.38 -37.58 -15.26
CA VAL A 415 10.01 -37.10 -15.50
C VAL A 415 9.86 -36.78 -16.99
N ASP A 416 8.89 -37.43 -17.63
CA ASP A 416 8.59 -37.20 -19.05
C ASP A 416 7.50 -36.13 -19.20
N ASP A 417 7.90 -34.87 -19.11
CA ASP A 417 7.01 -33.71 -19.29
C ASP A 417 7.59 -32.76 -20.35
N PRO A 418 6.82 -32.38 -21.38
CA PRO A 418 7.24 -31.44 -22.42
C PRO A 418 7.71 -30.10 -21.88
N GLN A 419 7.21 -29.64 -20.75
CA GLN A 419 7.59 -28.35 -20.14
C GLN A 419 9.05 -28.37 -19.64
N LEU A 420 9.59 -29.55 -19.31
CA LEU A 420 10.97 -29.71 -18.87
C LEU A 420 11.97 -29.77 -20.04
N THR A 421 11.50 -30.04 -21.25
CA THR A 421 12.33 -30.12 -22.45
C THR A 421 12.53 -28.81 -23.20
N LEU A 422 11.82 -27.75 -22.82
CA LEU A 422 11.93 -26.42 -23.43
C LEU A 422 13.38 -25.90 -23.34
N LYS A 423 14.00 -25.70 -24.51
CA LYS A 423 15.38 -25.17 -24.63
C LYS A 423 15.41 -23.66 -24.49
N GLY A 424 16.54 -23.12 -24.00
CA GLY A 424 16.79 -21.68 -23.99
C GLY A 424 16.16 -20.92 -22.82
N ARG A 425 15.65 -21.63 -21.81
CA ARG A 425 15.17 -20.98 -20.59
C ARG A 425 16.35 -20.63 -19.69
N VAL A 426 16.47 -19.34 -19.39
CA VAL A 426 17.38 -18.81 -18.40
C VAL A 426 16.56 -18.45 -17.18
N ASP A 427 17.05 -18.80 -15.98
CA ASP A 427 16.43 -18.38 -14.73
C ASP A 427 16.69 -16.89 -14.51
N GLN A 428 15.71 -16.08 -14.83
CA GLN A 428 15.74 -14.61 -14.72
C GLN A 428 14.78 -14.08 -13.66
N GLN A 429 14.19 -14.94 -12.84
CA GLN A 429 13.08 -14.56 -11.97
C GLN A 429 13.48 -13.56 -10.92
N ASP A 430 14.66 -13.71 -10.31
CA ASP A 430 15.20 -12.75 -9.35
C ASP A 430 15.49 -11.39 -10.01
N SER A 431 16.02 -11.40 -11.23
CA SER A 431 16.31 -10.17 -11.98
C SER A 431 15.03 -9.43 -12.35
N ILE A 432 13.99 -10.15 -12.77
CA ILE A 432 12.68 -9.60 -13.10
C ILE A 432 12.02 -8.98 -11.86
N LEU A 433 12.09 -9.65 -10.71
CA LEU A 433 11.54 -9.15 -9.47
C LEU A 433 12.26 -7.87 -9.00
N SER A 434 13.59 -7.86 -9.06
CA SER A 434 14.41 -6.70 -8.72
C SER A 434 14.19 -5.51 -9.66
N GLU A 435 14.06 -5.78 -10.95
CA GLU A 435 13.77 -4.75 -11.95
C GLU A 435 12.37 -4.16 -11.76
N MET A 436 11.37 -5.01 -11.50
CA MET A 436 10.02 -4.59 -11.15
C MET A 436 10.03 -3.65 -9.93
N GLU A 437 10.70 -4.05 -8.85
CA GLU A 437 10.82 -3.24 -7.63
C GLU A 437 11.44 -1.87 -7.95
N THR A 438 12.54 -1.86 -8.68
CA THR A 438 13.26 -0.63 -9.06
C THR A 438 12.37 0.31 -9.88
N ARG A 439 11.64 -0.23 -10.86
CA ARG A 439 10.72 0.56 -11.70
C ARG A 439 9.53 1.07 -10.93
N MET A 440 8.95 0.26 -10.05
CA MET A 440 7.85 0.69 -9.19
C MET A 440 8.29 1.84 -8.28
N LYS A 441 9.43 1.72 -7.60
CA LYS A 441 9.97 2.78 -6.74
C LYS A 441 10.16 4.08 -7.53
N ARG A 442 10.71 4.00 -8.75
CA ARG A 442 10.88 5.17 -9.62
C ARG A 442 9.54 5.83 -9.98
N VAL A 443 8.54 5.06 -10.37
CA VAL A 443 7.21 5.59 -10.74
C VAL A 443 6.48 6.18 -9.53
N LEU A 444 6.62 5.55 -8.36
CA LEU A 444 5.99 5.98 -7.11
C LEU A 444 6.78 7.11 -6.40
N GLY A 445 7.96 7.48 -6.90
CA GLY A 445 8.82 8.49 -6.27
C GLY A 445 9.40 8.04 -4.93
N LEU A 446 9.55 6.73 -4.71
CA LEU A 446 10.08 6.16 -3.47
C LEU A 446 11.62 6.12 -3.49
N ALA A 447 12.24 6.37 -2.33
CA ALA A 447 13.66 6.16 -2.13
C ALA A 447 14.02 4.65 -2.17
N HIS A 448 15.30 4.33 -2.40
CA HIS A 448 15.76 2.95 -2.58
C HIS A 448 15.47 2.05 -1.36
N ASP A 449 15.55 2.61 -0.15
CA ASP A 449 15.31 1.93 1.13
C ASP A 449 13.84 1.89 1.56
N GLN A 450 12.97 2.64 0.89
CA GLN A 450 11.53 2.64 1.18
C GLN A 450 10.86 1.38 0.66
N ARG A 451 9.89 0.88 1.43
CA ARG A 451 9.09 -0.30 1.06
C ARG A 451 7.92 0.09 0.16
N ILE A 452 7.64 -0.78 -0.80
CA ILE A 452 6.43 -0.69 -1.62
C ILE A 452 5.28 -1.27 -0.78
N ALA A 453 4.20 -0.50 -0.63
CA ALA A 453 3.04 -0.91 0.17
C ALA A 453 2.09 -1.86 -0.59
N THR A 454 2.23 -1.98 -1.92
CA THR A 454 1.37 -2.85 -2.73
C THR A 454 1.55 -4.32 -2.34
N PRO A 455 0.49 -5.05 -1.96
CA PRO A 455 0.58 -6.47 -1.61
C PRO A 455 1.11 -7.30 -2.78
N LEU A 456 2.00 -8.25 -2.50
CA LEU A 456 2.56 -9.19 -3.47
C LEU A 456 2.25 -10.62 -3.04
N ALA A 457 1.58 -11.37 -3.92
CA ALA A 457 1.37 -12.81 -3.78
C ALA A 457 2.39 -13.57 -4.64
N PHE A 458 3.11 -14.52 -4.04
CA PHE A 458 3.93 -15.48 -4.77
C PHE A 458 3.10 -16.73 -5.06
N VAL A 459 3.01 -17.09 -6.33
CA VAL A 459 2.32 -18.28 -6.79
C VAL A 459 3.31 -19.18 -7.49
N VAL A 460 3.43 -20.41 -7.01
CA VAL A 460 4.28 -21.44 -7.64
C VAL A 460 3.48 -22.08 -8.77
N GLY A 461 3.96 -21.89 -9.98
CA GLY A 461 3.37 -22.47 -11.19
C GLY A 461 3.97 -23.81 -11.54
N LYS A 462 3.32 -24.53 -12.49
CA LYS A 462 3.80 -25.80 -13.06
C LYS A 462 4.00 -26.92 -12.05
N SER A 463 3.18 -26.95 -10.98
CA SER A 463 3.24 -28.02 -9.99
C SER A 463 2.94 -29.39 -10.59
N ASP A 464 2.14 -29.42 -11.65
CA ASP A 464 1.86 -30.60 -12.48
C ASP A 464 3.10 -31.31 -13.03
N THR A 465 4.26 -30.64 -13.11
CA THR A 465 5.51 -31.25 -13.61
C THR A 465 6.24 -32.10 -12.58
N TRP A 466 5.84 -32.10 -11.29
CA TRP A 466 6.50 -32.83 -10.22
C TRP A 466 5.55 -33.49 -9.20
N GLU A 467 4.25 -33.29 -9.31
CA GLU A 467 3.20 -34.00 -8.56
C GLU A 467 2.88 -35.34 -9.25
#